data_d8dd80f8b37bc66e539811cae03ad593
#
_entry.id   d8dd80f8b37bc66e539811cae03ad593
#
_cell.length_a   1.000
_cell.length_b   1.000
_cell.length_c   1.000
_cell.angle_alpha   90.00
_cell.angle_beta   90.00
_cell.angle_gamma   90.00
#
_symmetry.space_group_name_H-M   'P 1'
#
loop_
_entity.id
_entity.type
_entity.pdbx_description
1 polymer ?
#
loop_
_entity_poly.entity_id
_entity_poly.type
_entity_poly.pdbx_seq_one_letter_code
_entity_poly.pdbx_strand_id
1 'polypeptide(L)'
;MSSSSDKALFYAFCALLVWLPLPLASNIAWAWSVMEVWTALLFVVWCWLFFQSKVVISKSCYAARYVLVFFGVWLVYIVLQIIPLPLALLETVSPLSLEHWTTIGKTARASISVEPKITRVSLLLSISYFLIFFLTLVLVTNRKRLKTLAYTLVCSGLFQAVYGAVMTLSNWEYGFFIKKYAYIGVATGTFVNRNHLAGYLEMTLAIGIGLLIATLGSESNGANFKKKLLNLFRLLLSAKARIRLSLVMMVIALVLTHSRMGNTAFFVSLFFAGVVGIVFSKHATRSVVVLLVSLILIDLLIVGQWFGFEKVKNRLEQTSEISENRDEVYDYALKQWEDYRLTGAGLGSFYAVFPQYRGVDVVGYNREAHNDYLQFATETGAIGLVLLGLITLLSLFAALLAQYRRHDPLMRGLSFAAIMGITAILIHSSVDFNLQIPANAATFVVLLALGWISLSMSNRKLGQ
;
A
#
# COMPACT_ATOMS: atom_id res chain seq x y z
N MET A 1 27.25 -13.98 8.22
CA MET A 1 28.03 -12.75 8.14
C MET A 1 27.26 -11.79 7.24
N SER A 2 26.70 -10.68 7.72
CA SER A 2 26.20 -9.62 6.83
C SER A 2 27.44 -8.88 6.36
N SER A 3 27.84 -9.05 5.10
CA SER A 3 28.96 -8.34 4.53
C SER A 3 28.65 -6.84 4.53
N SER A 4 29.65 -5.99 4.70
CA SER A 4 29.49 -4.53 4.53
C SER A 4 29.00 -4.19 3.10
N SER A 5 29.13 -5.15 2.19
CA SER A 5 28.85 -5.01 0.76
C SER A 5 27.37 -4.76 0.41
N ASP A 6 26.41 -5.32 1.18
CA ASP A 6 24.98 -5.09 0.91
C ASP A 6 24.36 -3.98 1.77
N LYS A 7 25.18 -3.35 2.64
CA LYS A 7 24.71 -2.26 3.51
C LYS A 7 24.34 -1.01 2.70
N ALA A 8 25.17 -0.63 1.74
CA ALA A 8 24.90 0.50 0.85
C ALA A 8 23.64 0.24 0.01
N LEU A 9 23.49 -0.99 -0.50
CA LEU A 9 22.31 -1.40 -1.26
C LEU A 9 21.03 -1.30 -0.44
N PHE A 10 21.05 -1.73 0.84
CA PHE A 10 19.92 -1.59 1.74
C PHE A 10 19.53 -0.12 2.00
N TYR A 11 20.50 0.78 2.20
CA TYR A 11 20.20 2.20 2.39
C TYR A 11 19.72 2.87 1.10
N ALA A 12 20.24 2.48 -0.07
CA ALA A 12 19.74 2.93 -1.35
C ALA A 12 18.29 2.45 -1.59
N PHE A 13 17.93 1.25 -1.14
CA PHE A 13 16.56 0.78 -1.15
C PHE A 13 15.65 1.60 -0.20
N CYS A 14 16.11 1.90 1.01
CA CYS A 14 15.38 2.79 1.92
C CYS A 14 15.20 4.20 1.32
N ALA A 15 16.21 4.74 0.64
CA ALA A 15 16.13 6.02 -0.03
C ALA A 15 15.10 6.04 -1.16
N LEU A 16 15.01 4.96 -1.94
CA LEU A 16 13.95 4.78 -2.94
C LEU A 16 12.55 4.89 -2.30
N LEU A 17 12.31 4.19 -1.18
CA LEU A 17 11.00 4.20 -0.52
C LEU A 17 10.61 5.59 0.04
N VAL A 18 11.59 6.39 0.48
CA VAL A 18 11.36 7.79 0.87
C VAL A 18 11.09 8.68 -0.34
N TRP A 19 11.77 8.43 -1.43
CA TRP A 19 11.63 9.23 -2.66
C TRP A 19 10.28 9.01 -3.34
N LEU A 20 9.73 7.78 -3.34
CA LEU A 20 8.51 7.41 -4.05
C LEU A 20 7.31 8.35 -3.82
N PRO A 21 6.94 8.75 -2.60
CA PRO A 21 5.81 9.65 -2.39
C PRO A 21 6.10 11.10 -2.82
N LEU A 22 7.37 11.52 -2.93
CA LEU A 22 7.72 12.93 -3.13
C LEU A 22 7.28 13.49 -4.49
N PRO A 23 7.57 12.86 -5.64
CA PRO A 23 7.17 13.41 -6.93
C PRO A 23 5.72 13.03 -7.27
N LEU A 24 4.76 13.71 -6.66
CA LEU A 24 3.32 13.47 -6.85
C LEU A 24 2.92 12.00 -6.66
N ALA A 25 3.47 11.36 -5.61
CA ALA A 25 3.31 9.93 -5.33
C ALA A 25 3.86 9.02 -6.45
N SER A 26 4.82 9.51 -7.21
CA SER A 26 5.38 8.88 -8.42
C SER A 26 4.33 8.61 -9.52
N ASN A 27 3.18 9.29 -9.49
CA ASN A 27 2.08 9.09 -10.45
C ASN A 27 2.22 9.99 -11.71
N ILE A 28 3.44 10.16 -12.20
CA ILE A 28 3.79 10.86 -13.44
C ILE A 28 4.89 10.10 -14.17
N ALA A 29 4.91 10.18 -15.50
CA ALA A 29 5.72 9.32 -16.36
C ALA A 29 7.20 9.27 -15.97
N TRP A 30 7.85 10.42 -15.83
CA TRP A 30 9.27 10.46 -15.46
C TRP A 30 9.54 9.87 -14.06
N ALA A 31 8.61 10.01 -13.12
CA ALA A 31 8.81 9.56 -11.75
C ALA A 31 8.68 8.03 -11.63
N TRP A 32 7.67 7.41 -12.25
CA TRP A 32 7.63 5.95 -12.24
C TRP A 32 8.78 5.34 -13.06
N SER A 33 9.25 5.98 -14.15
CA SER A 33 10.43 5.50 -14.89
C SER A 33 11.70 5.56 -14.03
N VAL A 34 11.87 6.56 -13.17
CA VAL A 34 12.96 6.60 -12.19
C VAL A 34 12.82 5.43 -11.20
N MET A 35 11.62 5.13 -10.70
CA MET A 35 11.37 3.95 -9.84
C MET A 35 11.78 2.65 -10.55
N GLU A 36 11.38 2.48 -11.80
CA GLU A 36 11.69 1.29 -12.60
C GLU A 36 13.20 1.10 -12.77
N VAL A 37 13.90 2.14 -13.19
CA VAL A 37 15.36 2.10 -13.34
C VAL A 37 16.06 1.87 -11.99
N TRP A 38 15.62 2.56 -10.94
CA TRP A 38 16.23 2.43 -9.60
C TRP A 38 16.04 1.02 -9.04
N THR A 39 14.84 0.45 -9.11
CA THR A 39 14.59 -0.93 -8.65
C THR A 39 15.37 -1.96 -9.46
N ALA A 40 15.44 -1.78 -10.79
CA ALA A 40 16.23 -2.65 -11.66
C ALA A 40 17.73 -2.61 -11.33
N LEU A 41 18.30 -1.42 -11.12
CA LEU A 41 19.70 -1.25 -10.71
C LEU A 41 19.99 -1.90 -9.36
N LEU A 42 19.10 -1.72 -8.37
CA LEU A 42 19.24 -2.37 -7.06
C LEU A 42 19.23 -3.89 -7.20
N PHE A 43 18.36 -4.43 -8.04
CA PHE A 43 18.27 -5.86 -8.29
C PHE A 43 19.51 -6.40 -9.02
N VAL A 44 20.00 -5.72 -10.06
CA VAL A 44 21.23 -6.09 -10.77
C VAL A 44 22.43 -6.12 -9.83
N VAL A 45 22.58 -5.09 -8.98
CA VAL A 45 23.67 -5.06 -7.97
C VAL A 45 23.51 -6.19 -6.97
N TRP A 46 22.27 -6.50 -6.54
CA TRP A 46 22.03 -7.64 -5.64
C TRP A 46 22.40 -8.96 -6.29
N CYS A 47 22.03 -9.20 -7.57
CA CYS A 47 22.40 -10.38 -8.33
C CYS A 47 23.93 -10.49 -8.47
N TRP A 48 24.61 -9.40 -8.78
CA TRP A 48 26.08 -9.38 -8.87
C TRP A 48 26.74 -9.77 -7.54
N LEU A 49 26.26 -9.24 -6.41
CA LEU A 49 26.73 -9.62 -5.08
C LEU A 49 26.42 -11.10 -4.76
N PHE A 50 25.28 -11.60 -5.22
CA PHE A 50 24.90 -13.00 -5.05
C PHE A 50 25.82 -13.95 -5.83
N PHE A 51 26.11 -13.67 -7.09
CA PHE A 51 27.07 -14.43 -7.88
C PHE A 51 28.48 -14.41 -7.32
N GLN A 52 28.86 -13.33 -6.63
CA GLN A 52 30.12 -13.25 -5.89
C GLN A 52 30.07 -13.97 -4.51
N SER A 53 28.97 -14.65 -4.17
CA SER A 53 28.76 -15.30 -2.87
C SER A 53 28.87 -14.35 -1.67
N LYS A 54 28.70 -13.02 -1.88
CA LYS A 54 28.74 -12.00 -0.84
C LYS A 54 27.43 -11.85 -0.09
N VAL A 55 26.31 -12.25 -0.70
CA VAL A 55 24.97 -12.29 -0.12
C VAL A 55 24.32 -13.64 -0.38
N VAL A 56 23.32 -13.98 0.42
CA VAL A 56 22.57 -15.24 0.32
C VAL A 56 21.08 -14.97 0.30
N ILE A 57 20.29 -15.88 -0.26
CA ILE A 57 18.85 -15.85 -0.20
C ILE A 57 18.40 -15.94 1.29
N SER A 58 17.56 -15.01 1.71
CA SER A 58 17.10 -14.94 3.09
C SER A 58 16.09 -16.07 3.41
N LYS A 59 15.96 -16.42 4.70
CA LYS A 59 14.90 -17.33 5.15
C LYS A 59 13.50 -16.79 4.83
N SER A 60 13.32 -15.48 4.84
CA SER A 60 12.05 -14.83 4.53
C SER A 60 11.69 -14.98 3.06
N CYS A 61 12.67 -14.87 2.16
CA CYS A 61 12.48 -15.14 0.74
C CYS A 61 12.06 -16.60 0.51
N TYR A 62 12.72 -17.55 1.18
CA TYR A 62 12.36 -18.96 1.07
C TYR A 62 10.98 -19.28 1.64
N ALA A 63 10.58 -18.62 2.73
CA ALA A 63 9.24 -18.76 3.31
C ALA A 63 8.15 -18.23 2.34
N ALA A 64 8.43 -17.13 1.62
CA ALA A 64 7.53 -16.49 0.66
C ALA A 64 7.57 -17.12 -0.75
N ARG A 65 8.24 -18.27 -0.96
CA ARG A 65 8.47 -18.85 -2.30
C ARG A 65 7.21 -19.02 -3.15
N TYR A 66 6.09 -19.40 -2.55
CA TYR A 66 4.84 -19.57 -3.28
C TYR A 66 4.27 -18.22 -3.74
N VAL A 67 4.35 -17.18 -2.91
CA VAL A 67 3.94 -15.82 -3.33
C VAL A 67 4.85 -15.30 -4.44
N LEU A 68 6.16 -15.55 -4.36
CA LEU A 68 7.09 -15.22 -5.46
C LEU A 68 6.73 -15.94 -6.76
N VAL A 69 6.30 -17.21 -6.67
CA VAL A 69 5.81 -17.96 -7.85
C VAL A 69 4.54 -17.32 -8.39
N PHE A 70 3.55 -16.96 -7.55
CA PHE A 70 2.33 -16.29 -8.02
C PHE A 70 2.61 -14.91 -8.62
N PHE A 71 3.56 -14.14 -8.06
CA PHE A 71 4.04 -12.92 -8.70
C PHE A 71 4.67 -13.20 -10.08
N GLY A 72 5.49 -14.24 -10.19
CA GLY A 72 6.06 -14.65 -11.48
C GLY A 72 4.97 -15.03 -12.49
N VAL A 73 3.97 -15.80 -12.06
CA VAL A 73 2.81 -16.17 -12.90
C VAL A 73 2.02 -14.92 -13.31
N TRP A 74 1.83 -13.96 -12.39
CA TRP A 74 1.23 -12.66 -12.68
C TRP A 74 1.97 -11.91 -13.80
N LEU A 75 3.30 -11.81 -13.71
CA LEU A 75 4.10 -11.15 -14.75
C LEU A 75 4.00 -11.88 -16.11
N VAL A 76 4.07 -13.20 -16.10
CA VAL A 76 3.88 -14.02 -17.31
C VAL A 76 2.47 -13.80 -17.89
N TYR A 77 1.45 -13.73 -17.04
CA TYR A 77 0.08 -13.47 -17.47
C TYR A 77 -0.05 -12.11 -18.18
N ILE A 78 0.55 -11.04 -17.65
CA ILE A 78 0.54 -9.74 -18.33
C ILE A 78 1.29 -9.81 -19.66
N VAL A 79 2.41 -10.55 -19.75
CA VAL A 79 3.11 -10.79 -21.03
C VAL A 79 2.21 -11.50 -22.03
N LEU A 80 1.43 -12.50 -21.60
CA LEU A 80 0.46 -13.19 -22.46
C LEU A 80 -0.64 -12.27 -22.98
N GLN A 81 -1.06 -11.26 -22.20
CA GLN A 81 -2.01 -10.25 -22.68
C GLN A 81 -1.44 -9.39 -23.83
N ILE A 82 -0.11 -9.25 -23.92
CA ILE A 82 0.55 -8.38 -24.92
C ILE A 82 0.92 -9.17 -26.20
N ILE A 83 1.15 -10.47 -26.10
CA ILE A 83 1.63 -11.28 -27.23
C ILE A 83 0.54 -11.38 -28.30
N PRO A 84 0.87 -11.11 -29.59
CA PRO A 84 -0.07 -11.28 -30.68
C PRO A 84 -0.40 -12.77 -30.92
N LEU A 85 -1.66 -13.15 -30.71
CA LEU A 85 -2.20 -14.49 -30.91
C LEU A 85 -2.83 -14.62 -32.31
N PRO A 86 -2.91 -15.84 -32.89
CA PRO A 86 -3.75 -16.11 -34.04
C PRO A 86 -5.21 -15.76 -33.72
N LEU A 87 -5.94 -15.20 -34.69
CA LEU A 87 -7.33 -14.73 -34.45
C LEU A 87 -8.27 -15.85 -33.95
N ALA A 88 -8.12 -17.07 -34.48
CA ALA A 88 -8.91 -18.23 -34.03
C ALA A 88 -8.70 -18.56 -32.52
N LEU A 89 -7.47 -18.37 -32.01
CA LEU A 89 -7.20 -18.55 -30.59
C LEU A 89 -7.76 -17.38 -29.78
N LEU A 90 -7.63 -16.15 -30.29
CA LEU A 90 -8.15 -14.96 -29.64
C LEU A 90 -9.69 -15.01 -29.53
N GLU A 91 -10.37 -15.54 -30.54
CA GLU A 91 -11.83 -15.75 -30.52
C GLU A 91 -12.28 -16.62 -29.35
N THR A 92 -11.49 -17.66 -29.03
CA THR A 92 -11.80 -18.55 -27.90
C THR A 92 -11.49 -17.92 -26.56
N VAL A 93 -10.40 -17.14 -26.47
CA VAL A 93 -9.87 -16.64 -25.17
C VAL A 93 -10.45 -15.28 -24.82
N SER A 94 -10.66 -14.40 -25.80
CA SER A 94 -11.15 -13.02 -25.62
C SER A 94 -11.90 -12.54 -26.88
N PRO A 95 -13.18 -12.96 -27.07
CA PRO A 95 -13.97 -12.64 -28.28
C PRO A 95 -14.08 -11.14 -28.54
N LEU A 96 -14.29 -10.34 -27.50
CA LEU A 96 -14.42 -8.89 -27.63
C LEU A 96 -13.10 -8.18 -27.96
N SER A 97 -11.97 -8.71 -27.53
CA SER A 97 -10.69 -8.22 -28.03
C SER A 97 -10.52 -8.54 -29.52
N LEU A 98 -11.03 -9.68 -29.99
CA LEU A 98 -11.05 -10.00 -31.42
C LEU A 98 -11.90 -9.00 -32.20
N GLU A 99 -13.14 -8.73 -31.74
CA GLU A 99 -14.04 -7.74 -32.34
C GLU A 99 -13.39 -6.36 -32.42
N HIS A 100 -12.79 -5.90 -31.33
CA HIS A 100 -12.04 -4.64 -31.29
C HIS A 100 -10.95 -4.60 -32.38
N TRP A 101 -10.13 -5.64 -32.48
CA TRP A 101 -9.02 -5.67 -33.43
C TRP A 101 -9.46 -5.83 -34.87
N THR A 102 -10.54 -6.56 -35.16
CA THR A 102 -11.11 -6.69 -36.52
C THR A 102 -11.73 -5.41 -37.00
N THR A 103 -12.42 -4.67 -36.12
CA THR A 103 -13.00 -3.35 -36.41
C THR A 103 -11.93 -2.35 -36.85
N ILE A 104 -10.72 -2.38 -36.29
CA ILE A 104 -9.60 -1.52 -36.68
C ILE A 104 -8.71 -2.12 -37.79
N GLY A 105 -9.15 -3.20 -38.45
CA GLY A 105 -8.52 -3.77 -39.64
C GLY A 105 -7.37 -4.75 -39.38
N LYS A 106 -7.25 -5.34 -38.22
CA LYS A 106 -6.29 -6.43 -37.94
C LYS A 106 -6.82 -7.76 -38.42
N THR A 107 -6.09 -8.42 -39.31
CA THR A 107 -6.56 -9.63 -40.02
C THR A 107 -5.76 -10.91 -39.78
N ALA A 108 -4.58 -10.83 -39.18
CA ALA A 108 -3.72 -12.01 -39.04
C ALA A 108 -3.44 -12.39 -37.57
N ARG A 109 -3.05 -11.43 -36.72
CA ARG A 109 -2.74 -11.65 -35.32
C ARG A 109 -3.11 -10.42 -34.51
N ALA A 110 -3.59 -10.63 -33.29
CA ALA A 110 -3.96 -9.56 -32.35
C ALA A 110 -3.75 -10.03 -30.91
N SER A 111 -3.62 -9.08 -29.99
CA SER A 111 -3.38 -9.36 -28.57
C SER A 111 -4.69 -9.39 -27.77
N ILE A 112 -4.67 -10.04 -26.57
CA ILE A 112 -5.75 -9.94 -25.60
C ILE A 112 -5.93 -8.48 -25.17
N SER A 113 -4.81 -7.79 -24.90
CA SER A 113 -4.87 -6.37 -24.58
C SER A 113 -5.32 -5.56 -25.78
N VAL A 114 -6.33 -4.71 -25.58
CA VAL A 114 -6.82 -3.74 -26.59
C VAL A 114 -5.89 -2.53 -26.70
N GLU A 115 -5.05 -2.27 -25.67
CA GLU A 115 -4.05 -1.19 -25.64
C GLU A 115 -2.65 -1.74 -25.19
N PRO A 116 -1.95 -2.49 -26.05
CA PRO A 116 -0.70 -3.16 -25.69
C PRO A 116 0.43 -2.24 -25.23
N LYS A 117 0.41 -0.96 -25.64
CA LYS A 117 1.41 0.02 -25.22
C LYS A 117 1.31 0.29 -23.72
N ILE A 118 0.10 0.55 -23.23
CA ILE A 118 -0.15 0.82 -21.82
C ILE A 118 0.05 -0.45 -21.00
N THR A 119 -0.36 -1.62 -21.50
CA THR A 119 -0.11 -2.88 -20.82
C THR A 119 1.39 -3.17 -20.67
N ARG A 120 2.25 -2.73 -21.61
CA ARG A 120 3.72 -2.78 -21.43
C ARG A 120 4.20 -1.87 -20.32
N VAL A 121 3.68 -0.66 -20.20
CA VAL A 121 4.00 0.26 -19.09
C VAL A 121 3.57 -0.37 -17.76
N SER A 122 2.37 -0.91 -17.69
CA SER A 122 1.84 -1.59 -16.50
C SER A 122 2.63 -2.86 -16.15
N LEU A 123 3.19 -3.57 -17.14
CA LEU A 123 4.13 -4.68 -16.93
C LEU A 123 5.42 -4.20 -16.26
N LEU A 124 6.04 -3.10 -16.70
CA LEU A 124 7.25 -2.54 -16.11
C LEU A 124 7.02 -2.09 -14.66
N LEU A 125 5.86 -1.45 -14.39
CA LEU A 125 5.43 -1.13 -13.03
C LEU A 125 5.26 -2.40 -12.18
N SER A 126 4.60 -3.44 -12.71
CA SER A 126 4.40 -4.72 -12.02
C SER A 126 5.73 -5.42 -11.73
N ILE A 127 6.70 -5.38 -12.65
CA ILE A 127 8.08 -5.86 -12.42
C ILE A 127 8.72 -5.08 -11.28
N SER A 128 8.56 -3.78 -11.24
CA SER A 128 9.13 -2.94 -10.18
C SER A 128 8.52 -3.28 -8.81
N TYR A 129 7.21 -3.51 -8.71
CA TYR A 129 6.56 -3.95 -7.47
C TYR A 129 7.03 -5.34 -7.04
N PHE A 130 7.18 -6.27 -7.99
CA PHE A 130 7.78 -7.58 -7.72
C PHE A 130 9.20 -7.44 -7.17
N LEU A 131 10.04 -6.60 -7.80
CA LEU A 131 11.41 -6.35 -7.36
C LEU A 131 11.46 -5.69 -5.98
N ILE A 132 10.58 -4.74 -5.67
CA ILE A 132 10.47 -4.13 -4.33
C ILE A 132 10.09 -5.19 -3.29
N PHE A 133 9.12 -6.06 -3.58
CA PHE A 133 8.77 -7.18 -2.71
C PHE A 133 9.96 -8.11 -2.47
N PHE A 134 10.63 -8.54 -3.53
CA PHE A 134 11.80 -9.42 -3.47
C PHE A 134 12.96 -8.77 -2.72
N LEU A 135 13.32 -7.52 -3.05
CA LEU A 135 14.39 -6.78 -2.38
C LEU A 135 14.09 -6.59 -0.89
N THR A 136 12.84 -6.34 -0.52
CA THR A 136 12.43 -6.28 0.89
C THR A 136 12.75 -7.59 1.60
N LEU A 137 12.41 -8.73 1.00
CA LEU A 137 12.67 -10.06 1.58
C LEU A 137 14.16 -10.38 1.71
N VAL A 138 14.99 -10.02 0.72
CA VAL A 138 16.40 -10.40 0.71
C VAL A 138 17.33 -9.40 1.40
N LEU A 139 16.97 -8.12 1.46
CA LEU A 139 17.79 -7.08 2.11
C LEU A 139 17.50 -6.95 3.60
N VAL A 140 16.26 -7.24 4.05
CA VAL A 140 15.87 -7.14 5.46
C VAL A 140 16.19 -8.46 6.20
N THR A 141 17.47 -8.71 6.41
CA THR A 141 17.97 -9.98 6.94
C THR A 141 18.10 -10.04 8.46
N ASN A 142 18.00 -8.89 9.16
CA ASN A 142 18.18 -8.80 10.61
C ASN A 142 17.29 -7.73 11.25
N ARG A 143 17.18 -7.79 12.58
CA ARG A 143 16.32 -6.89 13.39
C ARG A 143 16.66 -5.40 13.22
N LYS A 144 17.95 -5.07 13.04
CA LYS A 144 18.37 -3.67 12.85
C LYS A 144 17.84 -3.11 11.54
N ARG A 145 18.01 -3.85 10.43
CA ARG A 145 17.48 -3.46 9.12
C ARG A 145 15.96 -3.41 9.12
N LEU A 146 15.30 -4.37 9.79
CA LEU A 146 13.86 -4.38 9.91
C LEU A 146 13.33 -3.13 10.64
N LYS A 147 13.97 -2.76 11.77
CA LYS A 147 13.65 -1.51 12.46
C LYS A 147 13.95 -0.28 11.60
N THR A 148 15.10 -0.25 10.91
CA THR A 148 15.47 0.86 10.04
C THR A 148 14.43 1.05 8.92
N LEU A 149 14.03 -0.02 8.23
CA LEU A 149 12.99 0.03 7.20
C LEU A 149 11.66 0.59 7.76
N ALA A 150 11.22 0.06 8.90
CA ALA A 150 9.99 0.53 9.54
C ALA A 150 10.06 2.01 9.95
N TYR A 151 11.18 2.47 10.53
CA TYR A 151 11.39 3.89 10.83
C TYR A 151 11.46 4.74 9.56
N THR A 152 12.08 4.26 8.49
CA THR A 152 12.12 4.97 7.20
C THR A 152 10.71 5.26 6.68
N LEU A 153 9.83 4.28 6.69
CA LEU A 153 8.44 4.45 6.23
C LEU A 153 7.62 5.35 7.17
N VAL A 154 7.80 5.22 8.49
CA VAL A 154 7.13 6.12 9.46
C VAL A 154 7.63 7.56 9.31
N CYS A 155 8.92 7.79 9.11
CA CYS A 155 9.46 9.13 8.86
C CYS A 155 8.94 9.72 7.54
N SER A 156 8.82 8.91 6.50
CA SER A 156 8.23 9.33 5.23
C SER A 156 6.75 9.70 5.41
N GLY A 157 5.96 8.87 6.10
CA GLY A 157 4.56 9.20 6.43
C GLY A 157 4.42 10.44 7.30
N LEU A 158 5.30 10.62 8.29
CA LEU A 158 5.33 11.82 9.12
C LEU A 158 5.64 13.08 8.30
N PHE A 159 6.59 12.99 7.37
CA PHE A 159 6.87 14.11 6.47
C PHE A 159 5.63 14.50 5.66
N GLN A 160 4.94 13.51 5.06
CA GLN A 160 3.70 13.74 4.31
C GLN A 160 2.60 14.34 5.19
N ALA A 161 2.49 13.87 6.42
CA ALA A 161 1.52 14.36 7.39
C ALA A 161 1.77 15.83 7.78
N VAL A 162 3.00 16.16 8.15
CA VAL A 162 3.39 17.53 8.53
C VAL A 162 3.23 18.48 7.35
N TYR A 163 3.73 18.08 6.18
CA TYR A 163 3.61 18.89 4.97
C TYR A 163 2.14 19.14 4.58
N GLY A 164 1.30 18.08 4.60
CA GLY A 164 -0.12 18.20 4.31
C GLY A 164 -0.87 19.05 5.34
N ALA A 165 -0.55 18.91 6.64
CA ALA A 165 -1.15 19.74 7.69
C ALA A 165 -0.75 21.21 7.55
N VAL A 166 0.54 21.52 7.34
CA VAL A 166 1.03 22.89 7.11
C VAL A 166 0.35 23.51 5.89
N MET A 167 0.29 22.78 4.77
CA MET A 167 -0.39 23.19 3.54
C MET A 167 -1.83 23.63 3.83
N THR A 168 -2.60 22.79 4.53
CA THR A 168 -4.01 23.06 4.81
C THR A 168 -4.20 24.22 5.78
N LEU A 169 -3.42 24.28 6.85
CA LEU A 169 -3.56 25.30 7.91
C LEU A 169 -3.05 26.67 7.48
N SER A 170 -2.08 26.74 6.56
CA SER A 170 -1.54 28.02 6.05
C SER A 170 -2.18 28.48 4.74
N ASN A 171 -3.15 27.74 4.20
CA ASN A 171 -3.71 27.95 2.85
C ASN A 171 -2.65 27.97 1.75
N TRP A 172 -1.53 27.27 1.95
CA TRP A 172 -0.46 27.15 0.98
C TRP A 172 -0.75 26.02 0.00
N GLU A 173 -1.45 26.33 -1.07
CA GLU A 173 -1.96 25.37 -2.05
C GLU A 173 -0.92 24.96 -3.10
N TYR A 174 0.22 24.42 -2.63
CA TYR A 174 1.29 23.87 -3.47
C TYR A 174 1.64 22.45 -3.05
N GLY A 175 1.57 21.52 -4.01
CA GLY A 175 2.13 20.18 -3.88
C GLY A 175 3.61 20.20 -4.29
N PHE A 176 4.51 20.39 -3.33
CA PHE A 176 5.93 20.68 -3.57
C PHE A 176 6.11 21.97 -4.37
N PHE A 177 6.48 21.85 -5.64
CA PHE A 177 6.70 23.00 -6.54
C PHE A 177 5.51 23.28 -7.48
N ILE A 178 4.47 22.45 -7.44
CA ILE A 178 3.32 22.53 -8.34
C ILE A 178 2.13 23.10 -7.58
N LYS A 179 1.54 24.18 -8.12
CA LYS A 179 0.31 24.74 -7.59
C LYS A 179 -0.83 23.72 -7.72
N LYS A 180 -1.58 23.50 -6.65
CA LYS A 180 -2.73 22.60 -6.66
C LYS A 180 -3.82 23.13 -7.59
N TYR A 181 -4.36 22.26 -8.40
CA TYR A 181 -5.50 22.52 -9.28
C TYR A 181 -6.77 21.76 -8.84
N ALA A 182 -6.62 20.83 -7.88
CA ALA A 182 -7.70 20.03 -7.31
C ALA A 182 -7.51 19.87 -5.81
N TYR A 183 -8.57 19.49 -5.11
CA TYR A 183 -8.56 19.24 -3.66
C TYR A 183 -8.03 20.43 -2.84
N ILE A 184 -8.49 21.65 -3.20
CA ILE A 184 -8.17 22.88 -2.48
C ILE A 184 -8.75 22.84 -1.05
N GLY A 185 -8.02 23.38 -0.06
CA GLY A 185 -8.46 23.44 1.34
C GLY A 185 -8.37 22.12 2.11
N VAL A 186 -7.78 21.06 1.55
CA VAL A 186 -7.61 19.78 2.23
C VAL A 186 -6.17 19.26 2.14
N ALA A 187 -5.74 18.44 3.09
CA ALA A 187 -4.41 17.89 3.12
C ALA A 187 -4.22 16.87 1.97
N THR A 188 -3.26 17.12 1.11
CA THR A 188 -2.83 16.19 0.06
C THR A 188 -1.35 15.80 0.21
N GLY A 189 -0.58 16.46 1.05
CA GLY A 189 0.87 16.27 1.11
C GLY A 189 1.50 16.55 -0.26
N THR A 190 2.38 15.69 -0.70
CA THR A 190 2.94 15.75 -2.06
C THR A 190 2.11 14.95 -3.08
N PHE A 191 1.00 14.34 -2.66
CA PHE A 191 0.06 13.65 -3.55
C PHE A 191 -0.87 14.63 -4.26
N VAL A 192 -1.43 14.23 -5.39
CA VAL A 192 -2.46 15.03 -6.08
C VAL A 192 -3.82 14.83 -5.41
N ASN A 193 -4.17 13.57 -5.08
CA ASN A 193 -5.46 13.21 -4.51
C ASN A 193 -5.37 12.97 -3.00
N ARG A 194 -6.30 13.57 -2.25
CA ARG A 194 -6.41 13.45 -0.79
C ARG A 194 -6.62 12.00 -0.31
N ASN A 195 -7.35 11.19 -1.08
CA ASN A 195 -7.59 9.79 -0.74
C ASN A 195 -6.32 8.95 -0.85
N HIS A 196 -5.47 9.25 -1.83
CA HIS A 196 -4.19 8.55 -2.00
C HIS A 196 -3.19 8.92 -0.88
N LEU A 197 -3.19 10.18 -0.40
CA LEU A 197 -2.46 10.53 0.82
C LEU A 197 -3.01 9.75 2.02
N ALA A 198 -4.34 9.64 2.16
CA ALA A 198 -4.96 8.87 3.23
C ALA A 198 -4.51 7.41 3.20
N GLY A 199 -4.54 6.74 2.05
CA GLY A 199 -4.06 5.36 1.88
C GLY A 199 -2.58 5.20 2.25
N TYR A 200 -1.72 6.17 1.89
CA TYR A 200 -0.33 6.18 2.30
C TYR A 200 -0.15 6.33 3.82
N LEU A 201 -0.92 7.23 4.44
CA LEU A 201 -0.91 7.44 5.89
C LEU A 201 -1.44 6.22 6.65
N GLU A 202 -2.49 5.55 6.20
CA GLU A 202 -3.00 4.31 6.79
C GLU A 202 -1.91 3.25 6.90
N MET A 203 -1.17 3.02 5.82
CA MET A 203 -0.08 2.03 5.77
C MET A 203 1.08 2.41 6.69
N THR A 204 1.51 3.67 6.67
CA THR A 204 2.63 4.14 7.48
C THR A 204 2.26 4.28 8.96
N LEU A 205 1.01 4.63 9.28
CA LEU A 205 0.43 4.57 10.64
C LEU A 205 0.41 3.13 11.16
N ALA A 206 -0.01 2.17 10.36
CA ALA A 206 -0.01 0.75 10.74
C ALA A 206 1.41 0.30 11.14
N ILE A 207 2.44 0.68 10.38
CA ILE A 207 3.84 0.38 10.69
C ILE A 207 4.27 1.06 12.00
N GLY A 208 3.91 2.31 12.20
CA GLY A 208 4.22 3.09 13.39
C GLY A 208 3.57 2.53 14.66
N ILE A 209 2.29 2.14 14.58
CA ILE A 209 1.56 1.46 15.66
C ILE A 209 2.23 0.12 16.00
N GLY A 210 2.59 -0.66 14.99
CA GLY A 210 3.32 -1.92 15.17
C GLY A 210 4.66 -1.73 15.87
N LEU A 211 5.44 -0.69 15.50
CA LEU A 211 6.68 -0.32 16.22
C LEU A 211 6.40 0.10 17.66
N LEU A 212 5.32 0.83 17.92
CA LEU A 212 4.95 1.24 19.28
C LEU A 212 4.59 0.02 20.12
N ILE A 213 3.77 -0.91 19.61
CA ILE A 213 3.44 -2.18 20.28
C ILE A 213 4.71 -2.97 20.60
N ALA A 214 5.65 -3.03 19.67
CA ALA A 214 6.95 -3.70 19.88
C ALA A 214 7.76 -3.10 21.03
N THR A 215 7.58 -1.82 21.34
CA THR A 215 8.30 -1.14 22.46
C THR A 215 7.58 -1.29 23.81
N LEU A 216 6.28 -1.54 23.85
CA LEU A 216 5.51 -1.70 25.08
C LEU A 216 5.82 -3.01 25.82
N GLY A 217 6.17 -4.06 25.07
CA GLY A 217 6.55 -5.37 25.63
C GLY A 217 7.90 -5.41 26.37
N SER A 218 8.62 -4.28 26.47
CA SER A 218 9.99 -4.20 27.02
C SER A 218 10.08 -3.46 28.38
N GLU A 219 8.97 -3.17 29.05
CA GLU A 219 9.02 -2.44 30.33
C GLU A 219 9.18 -3.39 31.53
N SER A 220 10.33 -3.26 32.25
CA SER A 220 10.45 -3.74 33.62
C SER A 220 9.89 -2.68 34.60
N ASN A 221 8.96 -3.08 35.44
CA ASN A 221 8.44 -2.27 36.54
C ASN A 221 9.49 -1.99 37.58
N GLY A 222 9.76 -0.72 37.90
CA GLY A 222 10.56 -0.32 39.04
C GLY A 222 11.17 1.07 38.89
N ALA A 223 10.48 2.15 39.29
CA ALA A 223 11.14 3.44 39.48
C ALA A 223 10.47 4.31 40.56
N ASN A 224 11.27 4.78 41.51
CA ASN A 224 10.94 5.71 42.57
C ASN A 224 10.47 7.08 42.06
N PHE A 225 9.59 7.73 42.83
CA PHE A 225 8.85 8.97 42.46
C PHE A 225 9.77 10.16 42.11
N LYS A 226 10.93 10.35 42.73
CA LYS A 226 11.89 11.43 42.39
C LYS A 226 12.59 11.21 41.02
N LYS A 227 12.73 9.96 40.57
CA LYS A 227 13.15 9.65 39.20
C LYS A 227 12.07 9.94 38.15
N LYS A 228 10.79 10.05 38.53
CA LYS A 228 9.70 10.32 37.60
C LYS A 228 9.77 11.70 36.97
N LEU A 229 10.17 12.75 37.68
CA LEU A 229 10.19 14.13 37.15
C LEU A 229 11.37 14.37 36.19
N LEU A 230 12.57 13.88 36.55
CA LEU A 230 13.73 13.86 35.63
C LEU A 230 13.50 12.91 34.43
N ASN A 231 12.72 11.84 34.64
CA ASN A 231 12.29 10.93 33.58
C ASN A 231 11.20 11.54 32.71
N LEU A 232 10.45 12.55 33.14
CA LEU A 232 9.43 13.21 32.30
C LEU A 232 10.10 13.92 31.11
N PHE A 233 11.19 14.65 31.28
CA PHE A 233 11.96 15.25 30.21
C PHE A 233 12.69 14.17 29.36
N ARG A 234 13.25 13.13 30.00
CA ARG A 234 13.79 11.97 29.28
C ARG A 234 12.70 11.16 28.58
N LEU A 235 11.48 11.13 29.11
CA LEU A 235 10.32 10.46 28.53
C LEU A 235 9.86 11.19 27.25
N LEU A 236 9.82 12.51 27.25
CA LEU A 236 9.47 13.35 26.08
C LEU A 236 10.51 13.20 24.94
N LEU A 237 11.79 13.00 25.28
CA LEU A 237 12.87 12.77 24.31
C LEU A 237 13.08 11.28 23.98
N SER A 238 12.31 10.38 24.62
CA SER A 238 12.43 8.94 24.38
C SER A 238 11.99 8.54 22.97
N ALA A 239 12.54 7.43 22.46
CA ALA A 239 12.10 6.88 21.17
C ALA A 239 10.60 6.57 21.17
N LYS A 240 10.02 6.19 22.31
CA LYS A 240 8.59 5.92 22.47
C LYS A 240 7.74 7.20 22.32
N ALA A 241 8.18 8.30 22.94
CA ALA A 241 7.47 9.57 22.83
C ALA A 241 7.52 10.13 21.41
N ARG A 242 8.68 10.02 20.75
CA ARG A 242 8.80 10.44 19.34
C ARG A 242 7.87 9.66 18.43
N ILE A 243 7.78 8.33 18.58
CA ILE A 243 6.83 7.52 17.80
C ILE A 243 5.39 7.95 18.10
N ARG A 244 5.00 8.13 19.38
CA ARG A 244 3.65 8.56 19.74
C ARG A 244 3.30 9.92 19.12
N LEU A 245 4.20 10.89 19.23
CA LEU A 245 4.00 12.22 18.63
C LEU A 245 3.86 12.13 17.11
N SER A 246 4.72 11.32 16.45
CA SER A 246 4.62 11.07 15.01
C SER A 246 3.25 10.49 14.63
N LEU A 247 2.76 9.51 15.38
CA LEU A 247 1.45 8.90 15.13
C LEU A 247 0.32 9.91 15.30
N VAL A 248 0.35 10.74 16.35
CA VAL A 248 -0.65 11.79 16.56
C VAL A 248 -0.66 12.78 15.39
N MET A 249 0.50 13.24 14.94
CA MET A 249 0.61 14.13 13.77
C MET A 249 0.06 13.50 12.51
N MET A 250 0.36 12.19 12.30
CA MET A 250 -0.12 11.46 11.12
C MET A 250 -1.64 11.23 11.18
N VAL A 251 -2.23 11.00 12.37
CA VAL A 251 -3.68 10.87 12.53
C VAL A 251 -4.36 12.22 12.28
N ILE A 252 -3.83 13.31 12.82
CA ILE A 252 -4.35 14.66 12.54
C ILE A 252 -4.34 14.93 11.03
N ALA A 253 -3.23 14.61 10.33
CA ALA A 253 -3.14 14.78 8.89
C ALA A 253 -4.13 13.88 8.13
N LEU A 254 -4.35 12.63 8.58
CA LEU A 254 -5.34 11.73 8.00
C LEU A 254 -6.75 12.34 8.09
N VAL A 255 -7.10 12.91 9.22
CA VAL A 255 -8.38 13.64 9.38
C VAL A 255 -8.44 14.86 8.46
N LEU A 256 -7.35 15.64 8.36
CA LEU A 256 -7.25 16.82 7.48
C LEU A 256 -7.31 16.49 5.98
N THR A 257 -7.13 15.23 5.59
CA THR A 257 -7.41 14.80 4.19
C THR A 257 -8.89 14.89 3.85
N HIS A 258 -9.77 14.88 4.86
CA HIS A 258 -11.22 14.74 4.69
C HIS A 258 -11.63 13.52 3.84
N SER A 259 -10.79 12.48 3.79
CA SER A 259 -11.10 11.20 3.14
C SER A 259 -11.98 10.36 4.05
N ARG A 260 -13.25 10.20 3.71
CA ARG A 260 -14.20 9.40 4.53
C ARG A 260 -13.74 7.95 4.61
N MET A 261 -13.46 7.34 3.44
CA MET A 261 -13.04 5.94 3.40
C MET A 261 -11.67 5.76 4.03
N GLY A 262 -10.72 6.69 3.84
CA GLY A 262 -9.43 6.64 4.49
C GLY A 262 -9.52 6.57 6.01
N ASN A 263 -10.35 7.42 6.61
CA ASN A 263 -10.59 7.36 8.06
C ASN A 263 -11.30 6.05 8.45
N THR A 264 -12.36 5.65 7.74
CA THR A 264 -13.09 4.40 8.02
C THR A 264 -12.18 3.17 7.92
N ALA A 265 -11.38 3.06 6.86
CA ALA A 265 -10.44 1.96 6.64
C ALA A 265 -9.38 1.88 7.73
N PHE A 266 -8.85 3.03 8.17
CA PHE A 266 -7.92 3.10 9.28
C PHE A 266 -8.54 2.54 10.58
N PHE A 267 -9.75 2.96 10.96
CA PHE A 267 -10.40 2.52 12.20
C PHE A 267 -10.78 1.05 12.16
N VAL A 268 -11.44 0.62 11.08
CA VAL A 268 -11.87 -0.77 10.93
C VAL A 268 -10.68 -1.71 10.92
N SER A 269 -9.59 -1.34 10.23
CA SER A 269 -8.37 -2.16 10.21
C SER A 269 -7.64 -2.17 11.55
N LEU A 270 -7.62 -1.05 12.29
CA LEU A 270 -7.07 -0.97 13.64
C LEU A 270 -7.86 -1.85 14.61
N PHE A 271 -9.20 -1.79 14.55
CA PHE A 271 -10.08 -2.62 15.35
C PHE A 271 -9.86 -4.11 15.03
N PHE A 272 -9.87 -4.48 13.75
CA PHE A 272 -9.65 -5.86 13.31
C PHE A 272 -8.29 -6.39 13.77
N ALA A 273 -7.20 -5.66 13.50
CA ALA A 273 -5.87 -6.05 13.92
C ALA A 273 -5.74 -6.07 15.46
N GLY A 274 -6.44 -5.19 16.16
CA GLY A 274 -6.53 -5.15 17.61
C GLY A 274 -7.19 -6.41 18.18
N VAL A 275 -8.32 -6.81 17.64
CA VAL A 275 -9.01 -8.06 18.01
C VAL A 275 -8.11 -9.28 17.75
N VAL A 276 -7.52 -9.37 16.57
CA VAL A 276 -6.55 -10.44 16.23
C VAL A 276 -5.37 -10.45 17.20
N GLY A 277 -4.81 -9.27 17.51
CA GLY A 277 -3.71 -9.12 18.45
C GLY A 277 -4.06 -9.59 19.88
N ILE A 278 -5.29 -9.35 20.33
CA ILE A 278 -5.78 -9.78 21.65
C ILE A 278 -6.05 -11.28 21.64
N VAL A 279 -6.79 -11.79 20.65
CA VAL A 279 -7.19 -13.22 20.55
C VAL A 279 -5.97 -14.14 20.47
N PHE A 280 -4.94 -13.74 19.69
CA PHE A 280 -3.71 -14.53 19.56
C PHE A 280 -2.65 -14.21 20.63
N SER A 281 -2.96 -13.33 21.59
CA SER A 281 -2.08 -13.04 22.71
C SER A 281 -2.50 -13.83 23.94
N LYS A 282 -1.66 -14.77 24.38
CA LYS A 282 -1.85 -15.45 25.67
C LYS A 282 -1.81 -14.48 26.87
N HIS A 283 -1.23 -13.28 26.69
CA HIS A 283 -1.10 -12.24 27.71
C HIS A 283 -1.17 -10.87 27.02
N ALA A 284 -2.37 -10.41 26.69
CA ALA A 284 -2.56 -9.03 26.25
C ALA A 284 -2.15 -8.11 27.42
N THR A 285 -1.06 -7.39 27.27
CA THR A 285 -0.65 -6.43 28.31
C THR A 285 -1.69 -5.31 28.37
N ARG A 286 -2.12 -4.94 29.59
CA ARG A 286 -3.04 -3.81 29.82
C ARG A 286 -2.67 -2.58 28.99
N SER A 287 -1.36 -2.34 28.80
CA SER A 287 -0.84 -1.21 28.01
C SER A 287 -1.21 -1.27 26.55
N VAL A 288 -1.30 -2.45 25.92
CA VAL A 288 -1.72 -2.59 24.51
C VAL A 288 -3.21 -2.34 24.36
N VAL A 289 -4.02 -2.87 25.26
CA VAL A 289 -5.48 -2.62 25.26
C VAL A 289 -5.78 -1.15 25.49
N VAL A 290 -5.14 -0.51 26.48
CA VAL A 290 -5.29 0.92 26.75
C VAL A 290 -4.86 1.78 25.55
N LEU A 291 -3.74 1.41 24.87
CA LEU A 291 -3.30 2.11 23.68
C LEU A 291 -4.34 2.03 22.55
N LEU A 292 -4.84 0.85 22.25
CA LEU A 292 -5.80 0.64 21.18
C LEU A 292 -7.13 1.37 21.49
N VAL A 293 -7.63 1.24 22.71
CA VAL A 293 -8.84 1.94 23.17
C VAL A 293 -8.64 3.47 23.14
N SER A 294 -7.48 3.97 23.58
CA SER A 294 -7.20 5.42 23.56
C SER A 294 -7.09 5.97 22.14
N LEU A 295 -6.51 5.23 21.21
CA LEU A 295 -6.48 5.61 19.79
C LEU A 295 -7.91 5.69 19.25
N ILE A 296 -8.71 4.65 19.42
CA ILE A 296 -10.12 4.63 18.97
C ILE A 296 -10.93 5.78 19.58
N LEU A 297 -10.76 6.07 20.89
CA LEU A 297 -11.49 7.15 21.56
C LEU A 297 -11.06 8.54 21.06
N ILE A 298 -9.76 8.77 20.90
CA ILE A 298 -9.24 10.05 20.38
C ILE A 298 -9.80 10.30 18.98
N ASP A 299 -9.80 9.30 18.16
CA ASP A 299 -10.30 9.39 16.81
C ASP A 299 -11.82 9.59 16.76
N LEU A 300 -12.58 8.89 17.60
CA LEU A 300 -14.03 9.07 17.71
C LEU A 300 -14.39 10.50 18.13
N LEU A 301 -13.58 11.08 19.03
CA LEU A 301 -13.75 12.47 19.47
C LEU A 301 -13.40 13.46 18.35
N ILE A 302 -12.31 13.23 17.61
CA ILE A 302 -11.88 14.09 16.50
C ILE A 302 -12.92 14.02 15.36
N VAL A 303 -13.32 12.83 14.96
CA VAL A 303 -14.34 12.63 13.92
C VAL A 303 -15.68 13.22 14.35
N GLY A 304 -16.11 13.02 15.61
CA GLY A 304 -17.37 13.54 16.13
C GLY A 304 -17.42 15.07 16.17
N GLN A 305 -16.31 15.75 16.52
CA GLN A 305 -16.24 17.22 16.53
C GLN A 305 -16.14 17.85 15.13
N TRP A 306 -15.41 17.21 14.21
CA TRP A 306 -15.17 17.77 12.87
C TRP A 306 -16.28 17.45 11.86
N PHE A 307 -16.94 16.32 12.03
CA PHE A 307 -18.05 15.90 11.17
C PHE A 307 -19.42 16.19 11.76
N GLY A 308 -19.53 16.96 12.87
CA GLY A 308 -20.74 17.28 13.62
C GLY A 308 -22.03 16.84 12.94
N PHE A 309 -22.91 16.16 13.64
CA PHE A 309 -24.08 15.42 13.11
C PHE A 309 -24.90 16.21 12.06
N GLU A 310 -24.97 17.55 12.19
CA GLU A 310 -25.65 18.41 11.21
C GLU A 310 -24.86 18.63 9.91
N LYS A 311 -23.53 18.73 9.98
CA LYS A 311 -22.70 18.82 8.75
C LYS A 311 -22.66 17.52 7.97
N VAL A 312 -22.74 16.38 8.64
CA VAL A 312 -22.86 15.06 7.98
C VAL A 312 -24.22 14.95 7.30
N LYS A 313 -25.31 15.40 7.93
CA LYS A 313 -26.66 15.41 7.34
C LYS A 313 -26.73 16.32 6.11
N ASN A 314 -26.28 17.57 6.24
CA ASN A 314 -26.31 18.55 5.14
C ASN A 314 -25.36 18.17 3.99
N ARG A 315 -24.25 17.46 4.27
CA ARG A 315 -23.36 16.94 3.22
C ARG A 315 -23.83 15.62 2.61
N LEU A 316 -24.58 14.79 3.31
CA LEU A 316 -25.29 13.66 2.72
C LEU A 316 -26.34 14.13 1.72
N GLU A 317 -27.02 15.23 2.01
CA GLU A 317 -27.99 15.85 1.09
C GLU A 317 -27.33 16.56 -0.10
N GLN A 318 -26.11 17.14 0.08
CA GLN A 318 -25.36 17.80 -1.01
C GLN A 318 -24.38 16.88 -1.76
N THR A 319 -24.08 15.68 -1.25
CA THR A 319 -23.14 14.74 -1.87
C THR A 319 -23.84 13.79 -2.82
N SER A 320 -25.17 13.87 -2.94
CA SER A 320 -25.89 13.06 -3.93
C SER A 320 -25.34 13.28 -5.36
N GLU A 321 -25.11 14.52 -5.79
CA GLU A 321 -24.64 14.81 -7.15
C GLU A 321 -23.21 14.31 -7.49
N ILE A 322 -22.28 14.29 -6.52
CA ILE A 322 -20.90 13.83 -6.77
C ILE A 322 -20.74 12.33 -6.48
N SER A 323 -21.57 11.76 -5.59
CA SER A 323 -21.61 10.32 -5.38
C SER A 323 -22.38 9.58 -6.46
N GLU A 324 -23.40 10.20 -7.05
CA GLU A 324 -24.18 9.67 -8.17
C GLU A 324 -23.28 9.27 -9.34
N ASN A 325 -22.34 10.13 -9.76
CA ASN A 325 -21.40 9.79 -10.84
C ASN A 325 -20.45 8.60 -10.55
N ARG A 326 -20.19 8.24 -9.30
CA ARG A 326 -19.34 7.09 -8.95
C ARG A 326 -20.11 5.78 -8.98
N ASP A 327 -21.34 5.80 -8.54
CA ASP A 327 -22.23 4.63 -8.56
C ASP A 327 -22.53 4.24 -10.02
N GLU A 328 -22.72 5.23 -10.90
CA GLU A 328 -22.91 5.04 -12.34
C GLU A 328 -21.64 4.47 -13.01
N VAL A 329 -20.45 5.01 -12.69
CA VAL A 329 -19.17 4.45 -13.18
C VAL A 329 -19.02 2.99 -12.77
N TYR A 330 -19.43 2.64 -11.54
CA TYR A 330 -19.40 1.27 -11.04
C TYR A 330 -20.28 0.33 -11.89
N ASP A 331 -21.51 0.70 -12.15
CA ASP A 331 -22.46 -0.13 -12.93
C ASP A 331 -21.99 -0.34 -14.39
N TYR A 332 -21.44 0.70 -15.02
CA TYR A 332 -20.88 0.58 -16.37
C TYR A 332 -19.58 -0.22 -16.40
N ALA A 333 -18.73 -0.10 -15.37
CA ALA A 333 -17.52 -0.89 -15.27
C ALA A 333 -17.81 -2.38 -14.97
N LEU A 334 -18.93 -2.68 -14.29
CA LEU A 334 -19.41 -4.06 -14.13
C LEU A 334 -19.78 -4.67 -15.49
N LYS A 335 -20.49 -3.94 -16.35
CA LYS A 335 -20.79 -4.40 -17.71
C LYS A 335 -19.52 -4.66 -18.52
N GLN A 336 -18.54 -3.74 -18.42
CA GLN A 336 -17.22 -3.96 -19.03
C GLN A 336 -16.56 -5.24 -18.52
N TRP A 337 -16.63 -5.52 -17.20
CA TRP A 337 -16.07 -6.75 -16.64
C TRP A 337 -16.81 -8.00 -17.11
N GLU A 338 -18.14 -7.97 -17.21
CA GLU A 338 -18.95 -9.08 -17.74
C GLU A 338 -18.50 -9.48 -19.14
N ASP A 339 -18.18 -8.53 -19.97
CA ASP A 339 -17.71 -8.70 -21.34
C ASP A 339 -16.27 -9.23 -21.42
N TYR A 340 -15.38 -8.76 -20.55
CA TYR A 340 -13.97 -9.19 -20.45
C TYR A 340 -13.70 -10.12 -19.27
N ARG A 341 -14.67 -10.97 -18.90
CA ARG A 341 -14.76 -11.68 -17.62
C ARG A 341 -13.53 -12.52 -17.26
N LEU A 342 -12.95 -13.27 -18.20
CA LEU A 342 -11.88 -14.22 -17.89
C LEU A 342 -10.49 -13.59 -17.98
N THR A 343 -10.20 -12.91 -19.07
CA THR A 343 -8.86 -12.44 -19.40
C THR A 343 -8.67 -10.94 -19.21
N GLY A 344 -9.74 -10.20 -19.06
CA GLY A 344 -9.69 -8.75 -19.06
C GLY A 344 -9.35 -8.15 -20.43
N ALA A 345 -9.40 -6.83 -20.50
CA ALA A 345 -9.10 -6.06 -21.71
C ALA A 345 -7.61 -5.67 -21.86
N GLY A 346 -6.77 -6.08 -20.91
CA GLY A 346 -5.34 -5.71 -20.79
C GLY A 346 -5.08 -4.80 -19.59
N LEU A 347 -4.03 -5.08 -18.82
CA LEU A 347 -3.67 -4.31 -17.64
C LEU A 347 -3.39 -2.84 -18.02
N GLY A 348 -4.05 -1.89 -17.33
CA GLY A 348 -3.97 -0.44 -17.59
C GLY A 348 -4.87 0.06 -18.72
N SER A 349 -5.71 -0.80 -19.33
CA SER A 349 -6.55 -0.44 -20.49
C SER A 349 -7.92 0.12 -20.11
N PHE A 350 -8.27 0.24 -18.82
CA PHE A 350 -9.58 0.70 -18.39
C PHE A 350 -10.03 1.97 -19.12
N TYR A 351 -9.19 3.00 -19.12
CA TYR A 351 -9.51 4.29 -19.72
C TYR A 351 -9.77 4.24 -21.24
N ALA A 352 -9.21 3.24 -21.94
CA ALA A 352 -9.37 3.06 -23.39
C ALA A 352 -10.66 2.33 -23.75
N VAL A 353 -11.12 1.44 -22.85
CA VAL A 353 -12.30 0.59 -23.08
C VAL A 353 -13.56 1.17 -22.45
N PHE A 354 -13.47 1.74 -21.26
CA PHE A 354 -14.61 2.27 -20.49
C PHE A 354 -15.49 3.27 -21.26
N PRO A 355 -14.96 4.16 -22.13
CA PRO A 355 -15.80 5.08 -22.92
C PRO A 355 -16.85 4.40 -23.79
N GLN A 356 -16.71 3.13 -24.13
CA GLN A 356 -17.70 2.35 -24.91
C GLN A 356 -18.89 1.90 -24.05
N TYR A 357 -18.73 1.87 -22.73
CA TYR A 357 -19.74 1.39 -21.77
C TYR A 357 -20.48 2.53 -21.06
N ARG A 358 -19.82 3.70 -20.89
CA ARG A 358 -20.41 4.80 -20.17
C ARG A 358 -21.65 5.38 -20.84
N GLY A 359 -22.67 5.67 -20.06
CA GLY A 359 -23.85 6.40 -20.53
C GLY A 359 -23.60 7.91 -20.64
N VAL A 360 -24.61 8.62 -21.10
CA VAL A 360 -24.61 10.09 -21.21
C VAL A 360 -24.62 10.80 -19.86
N ASP A 361 -24.99 10.11 -18.82
CA ASP A 361 -25.06 10.47 -17.42
C ASP A 361 -23.66 10.60 -16.77
N VAL A 362 -22.67 9.85 -17.28
CA VAL A 362 -21.28 9.95 -16.79
C VAL A 362 -20.54 11.05 -17.55
N VAL A 363 -20.38 12.19 -16.90
CA VAL A 363 -19.71 13.37 -17.47
C VAL A 363 -18.20 13.33 -17.14
N GLY A 364 -17.38 13.70 -18.12
CA GLY A 364 -15.94 13.85 -17.96
C GLY A 364 -15.12 12.64 -18.43
N TYR A 365 -13.83 12.67 -18.14
CA TYR A 365 -12.88 11.63 -18.52
C TYR A 365 -12.51 10.79 -17.28
N ASN A 366 -13.01 9.57 -17.23
CA ASN A 366 -12.71 8.63 -16.15
C ASN A 366 -11.52 7.77 -16.54
N ARG A 367 -10.36 8.10 -15.97
CA ARG A 367 -9.14 7.32 -16.19
C ARG A 367 -9.12 6.03 -15.37
N GLU A 368 -9.76 6.04 -14.20
CA GLU A 368 -9.76 4.95 -13.23
C GLU A 368 -11.19 4.64 -12.78
N ALA A 369 -11.45 3.38 -12.40
CA ALA A 369 -12.77 2.90 -11.98
C ALA A 369 -13.20 3.37 -10.58
N HIS A 370 -12.36 4.09 -9.84
CA HIS A 370 -12.54 4.40 -8.41
C HIS A 370 -12.86 3.21 -7.51
N ASN A 371 -12.42 2.02 -7.93
CA ASN A 371 -12.49 0.76 -7.22
C ASN A 371 -11.40 -0.16 -7.78
N ASP A 372 -10.35 -0.44 -6.99
CA ASP A 372 -9.22 -1.26 -7.45
C ASP A 372 -9.66 -2.68 -7.86
N TYR A 373 -10.64 -3.28 -7.14
CA TYR A 373 -11.11 -4.63 -7.48
C TYR A 373 -11.74 -4.66 -8.86
N LEU A 374 -12.61 -3.68 -9.13
CA LEU A 374 -13.33 -3.60 -10.40
C LEU A 374 -12.36 -3.22 -11.53
N GLN A 375 -11.42 -2.34 -11.26
CA GLN A 375 -10.39 -1.98 -12.23
C GLN A 375 -9.53 -3.18 -12.63
N PHE A 376 -8.97 -3.90 -11.66
CA PHE A 376 -8.23 -5.12 -11.95
C PHE A 376 -9.12 -6.19 -12.61
N ALA A 377 -10.41 -6.28 -12.24
CA ALA A 377 -11.35 -7.20 -12.88
C ALA A 377 -11.55 -6.90 -14.36
N THR A 378 -11.78 -5.63 -14.73
CA THR A 378 -11.97 -5.22 -16.13
C THR A 378 -10.71 -5.36 -16.97
N GLU A 379 -9.54 -5.10 -16.35
CA GLU A 379 -8.25 -5.11 -17.03
C GLU A 379 -7.61 -6.50 -17.13
N THR A 380 -7.82 -7.37 -16.13
CA THR A 380 -7.12 -8.65 -16.03
C THR A 380 -8.05 -9.85 -15.86
N GLY A 381 -9.34 -9.60 -15.84
CA GLY A 381 -10.36 -10.63 -15.67
C GLY A 381 -10.26 -11.39 -14.34
N ALA A 382 -11.00 -12.47 -14.26
CA ALA A 382 -11.00 -13.35 -13.08
C ALA A 382 -9.62 -13.99 -12.82
N ILE A 383 -8.85 -14.28 -13.87
CA ILE A 383 -7.50 -14.87 -13.76
C ILE A 383 -6.59 -13.92 -12.97
N GLY A 384 -6.55 -12.64 -13.37
CA GLY A 384 -5.71 -11.66 -12.70
C GLY A 384 -6.16 -11.38 -11.25
N LEU A 385 -7.48 -11.24 -11.02
CA LEU A 385 -8.02 -11.08 -9.66
C LEU A 385 -7.64 -12.23 -8.73
N VAL A 386 -7.72 -13.47 -9.20
CA VAL A 386 -7.33 -14.65 -8.40
C VAL A 386 -5.84 -14.62 -8.07
N LEU A 387 -4.98 -14.27 -9.02
CA LEU A 387 -3.54 -14.18 -8.80
C LEU A 387 -3.18 -13.09 -7.77
N LEU A 388 -3.72 -11.87 -7.92
CA LEU A 388 -3.52 -10.77 -6.98
C LEU A 388 -4.13 -11.09 -5.61
N GLY A 389 -5.30 -11.72 -5.59
CA GLY A 389 -5.95 -12.21 -4.37
C GLY A 389 -5.08 -13.23 -3.63
N LEU A 390 -4.51 -14.22 -4.33
CA LEU A 390 -3.62 -15.22 -3.73
C LEU A 390 -2.34 -14.58 -3.16
N ILE A 391 -1.70 -13.65 -3.89
CA ILE A 391 -0.52 -12.91 -3.40
C ILE A 391 -0.85 -12.19 -2.09
N THR A 392 -1.98 -11.49 -2.05
CA THR A 392 -2.40 -10.68 -0.91
C THR A 392 -2.85 -11.54 0.27
N LEU A 393 -3.75 -12.51 0.03
CA LEU A 393 -4.31 -13.35 1.09
C LEU A 393 -3.27 -14.28 1.71
N LEU A 394 -2.34 -14.84 0.93
CA LEU A 394 -1.24 -15.64 1.48
C LEU A 394 -0.30 -14.79 2.33
N SER A 395 -0.07 -13.53 1.95
CA SER A 395 0.77 -12.62 2.75
C SER A 395 0.06 -12.16 4.03
N LEU A 396 -1.25 -11.91 3.97
CA LEU A 396 -2.07 -11.65 5.15
C LEU A 396 -2.10 -12.88 6.08
N PHE A 397 -2.26 -14.08 5.53
CA PHE A 397 -2.19 -15.33 6.29
C PHE A 397 -0.83 -15.52 6.97
N ALA A 398 0.28 -15.20 6.28
CA ALA A 398 1.60 -15.23 6.88
C ALA A 398 1.72 -14.25 8.07
N ALA A 399 1.13 -13.04 7.95
CA ALA A 399 1.11 -12.07 9.04
C ALA A 399 0.25 -12.55 10.22
N LEU A 400 -0.92 -13.15 9.97
CA LEU A 400 -1.79 -13.77 11.00
C LEU A 400 -1.07 -14.93 11.70
N LEU A 401 -0.42 -15.78 10.93
CA LEU A 401 0.36 -16.90 11.46
C LEU A 401 1.56 -16.42 12.29
N ALA A 402 2.20 -15.32 11.89
CA ALA A 402 3.25 -14.68 12.68
C ALA A 402 2.68 -14.15 14.00
N GLN A 403 1.53 -13.49 13.99
CA GLN A 403 0.86 -13.00 15.19
C GLN A 403 0.54 -14.12 16.18
N TYR A 404 0.15 -15.29 15.68
CA TYR A 404 -0.16 -16.49 16.48
C TYR A 404 1.11 -17.17 17.02
N ARG A 405 2.14 -17.38 16.16
CA ARG A 405 3.32 -18.23 16.48
C ARG A 405 4.48 -17.49 17.14
N ARG A 406 4.58 -16.16 16.94
CA ARG A 406 5.76 -15.41 17.40
C ARG A 406 5.54 -14.81 18.78
N HIS A 407 6.56 -14.94 19.64
CA HIS A 407 6.58 -14.33 20.99
C HIS A 407 7.45 -13.07 21.04
N ASP A 408 8.28 -12.85 20.03
CA ASP A 408 9.17 -11.70 19.94
C ASP A 408 8.35 -10.40 19.72
N PRO A 409 8.52 -9.38 20.60
CA PRO A 409 7.73 -8.15 20.51
C PRO A 409 7.86 -7.43 19.17
N LEU A 410 9.05 -7.42 18.54
CA LEU A 410 9.24 -6.76 17.25
C LEU A 410 8.52 -7.52 16.12
N MET A 411 8.62 -8.85 16.12
CA MET A 411 7.93 -9.66 15.10
C MET A 411 6.42 -9.55 15.26
N ARG A 412 5.90 -9.56 16.50
CA ARG A 412 4.47 -9.35 16.77
C ARG A 412 4.01 -7.95 16.40
N GLY A 413 4.77 -6.91 16.73
CA GLY A 413 4.44 -5.55 16.36
C GLY A 413 4.39 -5.35 14.84
N LEU A 414 5.34 -5.92 14.09
CA LEU A 414 5.35 -5.77 12.62
C LEU A 414 4.40 -6.72 11.90
N SER A 415 4.06 -7.88 12.47
CA SER A 415 2.94 -8.69 11.96
C SER A 415 1.60 -7.98 12.17
N PHE A 416 1.40 -7.31 13.32
CA PHE A 416 0.25 -6.44 13.55
C PHE A 416 0.17 -5.33 12.49
N ALA A 417 1.30 -4.66 12.22
CA ALA A 417 1.38 -3.62 11.19
C ALA A 417 0.98 -4.16 9.80
N ALA A 418 1.46 -5.35 9.43
CA ALA A 418 1.11 -5.98 8.16
C ALA A 418 -0.38 -6.31 8.10
N ILE A 419 -0.96 -6.91 9.16
CA ILE A 419 -2.41 -7.20 9.23
C ILE A 419 -3.21 -5.91 9.05
N MET A 420 -2.90 -4.89 9.87
CA MET A 420 -3.62 -3.62 9.85
C MET A 420 -3.51 -2.92 8.50
N GLY A 421 -2.29 -2.75 7.96
CA GLY A 421 -2.07 -2.01 6.72
C GLY A 421 -2.62 -2.72 5.49
N ILE A 422 -2.51 -4.06 5.41
CA ILE A 422 -3.12 -4.84 4.33
C ILE A 422 -4.65 -4.70 4.39
N THR A 423 -5.25 -4.89 5.56
CA THR A 423 -6.71 -4.77 5.75
C THR A 423 -7.20 -3.35 5.43
N ALA A 424 -6.46 -2.30 5.84
CA ALA A 424 -6.81 -0.92 5.54
C ALA A 424 -6.90 -0.67 4.03
N ILE A 425 -5.87 -1.05 3.28
CA ILE A 425 -5.87 -0.87 1.82
C ILE A 425 -6.95 -1.73 1.15
N LEU A 426 -7.18 -2.97 1.59
CA LEU A 426 -8.26 -3.80 1.04
C LEU A 426 -9.64 -3.13 1.22
N ILE A 427 -9.90 -2.51 2.37
CA ILE A 427 -11.14 -1.77 2.60
C ILE A 427 -11.18 -0.51 1.72
N HIS A 428 -10.09 0.27 1.69
CA HIS A 428 -10.05 1.53 0.93
C HIS A 428 -10.17 1.29 -0.58
N SER A 429 -9.59 0.23 -1.11
CA SER A 429 -9.64 -0.19 -2.53
C SER A 429 -11.05 -0.53 -3.02
N SER A 430 -12.03 -0.71 -2.13
CA SER A 430 -13.43 -0.94 -2.55
C SER A 430 -14.12 0.30 -3.11
N VAL A 431 -13.59 1.50 -2.85
CA VAL A 431 -14.18 2.79 -3.27
C VAL A 431 -13.16 3.79 -3.79
N ASP A 432 -11.91 3.37 -3.97
CA ASP A 432 -10.84 4.21 -4.54
C ASP A 432 -9.79 3.35 -5.25
N PHE A 433 -8.82 3.98 -5.93
CA PHE A 433 -7.79 3.34 -6.75
C PHE A 433 -6.37 3.53 -6.17
N ASN A 434 -6.21 3.22 -4.88
CA ASN A 434 -4.94 3.39 -4.17
C ASN A 434 -3.79 2.55 -4.76
N LEU A 435 -4.09 1.37 -5.29
CA LEU A 435 -3.10 0.45 -5.86
C LEU A 435 -2.67 0.83 -7.29
N GLN A 436 -3.33 1.79 -7.93
CA GLN A 436 -2.90 2.41 -9.18
C GLN A 436 -1.85 3.50 -8.95
N ILE A 437 -1.60 3.89 -7.69
CA ILE A 437 -0.64 4.94 -7.32
C ILE A 437 0.70 4.30 -6.94
N PRO A 438 1.79 4.58 -7.67
CA PRO A 438 3.05 3.86 -7.50
C PRO A 438 3.62 3.90 -6.08
N ALA A 439 3.55 5.01 -5.38
CA ALA A 439 4.00 5.10 -3.99
C ALA A 439 3.18 4.21 -3.04
N ASN A 440 1.87 4.13 -3.24
CA ASN A 440 0.97 3.31 -2.43
C ASN A 440 1.16 1.83 -2.75
N ALA A 441 1.18 1.45 -4.03
CA ALA A 441 1.42 0.07 -4.46
C ALA A 441 2.78 -0.45 -3.96
N ALA A 442 3.85 0.34 -4.08
CA ALA A 442 5.17 0.00 -3.56
C ALA A 442 5.18 -0.18 -2.04
N THR A 443 4.49 0.70 -1.29
CA THR A 443 4.38 0.58 0.18
C THR A 443 3.54 -0.64 0.56
N PHE A 444 2.50 -0.93 -0.19
CA PHE A 444 1.65 -2.11 0.01
C PHE A 444 2.44 -3.41 -0.17
N VAL A 445 3.24 -3.56 -1.23
CA VAL A 445 4.05 -4.78 -1.41
C VAL A 445 5.14 -4.91 -0.33
N VAL A 446 5.65 -3.81 0.23
CA VAL A 446 6.51 -3.86 1.42
C VAL A 446 5.75 -4.40 2.63
N LEU A 447 4.50 -3.99 2.86
CA LEU A 447 3.66 -4.56 3.93
C LEU A 447 3.41 -6.05 3.75
N LEU A 448 3.14 -6.50 2.51
CA LEU A 448 3.04 -7.93 2.19
C LEU A 448 4.32 -8.68 2.59
N ALA A 449 5.49 -8.13 2.26
CA ALA A 449 6.79 -8.72 2.62
C ALA A 449 7.04 -8.72 4.14
N LEU A 450 6.58 -7.69 4.88
CA LEU A 450 6.71 -7.62 6.34
C LEU A 450 5.98 -8.78 7.05
N GLY A 451 4.85 -9.25 6.53
CA GLY A 451 4.16 -10.45 7.03
C GLY A 451 5.09 -11.68 7.01
N TRP A 452 5.75 -11.93 5.89
CA TRP A 452 6.68 -13.04 5.71
C TRP A 452 7.96 -12.91 6.53
N ILE A 453 8.50 -11.69 6.62
CA ILE A 453 9.67 -11.39 7.45
C ILE A 453 9.34 -11.64 8.92
N SER A 454 8.18 -11.18 9.39
CA SER A 454 7.73 -11.37 10.76
C SER A 454 7.55 -12.85 11.11
N LEU A 455 7.06 -13.66 10.16
CA LEU A 455 6.88 -15.09 10.33
C LEU A 455 8.21 -15.85 10.39
N SER A 456 9.19 -15.51 9.57
CA SER A 456 10.36 -16.37 9.28
C SER A 456 11.67 -15.89 9.87
N MET A 457 11.80 -14.62 10.25
CA MET A 457 13.06 -14.07 10.81
C MET A 457 13.46 -14.77 12.12
N SER A 458 14.70 -15.24 12.18
CA SER A 458 15.23 -15.96 13.34
C SER A 458 15.43 -15.06 14.56
N ASN A 459 15.15 -15.57 15.75
CA ASN A 459 15.40 -14.90 17.04
C ASN A 459 16.87 -14.90 17.46
N ARG A 460 17.82 -15.30 16.62
CA ARG A 460 19.22 -15.31 17.04
C ARG A 460 19.61 -13.90 17.50
N LYS A 461 19.64 -13.69 18.83
CA LYS A 461 20.57 -12.74 19.42
C LYS A 461 21.93 -13.16 18.86
N LEU A 462 22.61 -12.26 18.14
CA LEU A 462 24.03 -12.45 17.87
C LEU A 462 24.65 -12.71 19.25
N GLY A 463 25.08 -13.92 19.45
CA GLY A 463 25.76 -14.34 20.69
C GLY A 463 26.92 -13.39 20.93
N GLN A 464 27.06 -13.09 22.19
CA GLN A 464 28.16 -12.51 22.92
C GLN A 464 29.46 -12.52 22.16
#